data_b6689f2f4b1449f5bc8c7ad6194bc1d8
#
_entry.id   b6689f2f4b1449f5bc8c7ad6194bc1d8
#
_cell.length_a   1.000
_cell.length_b   1.000
_cell.length_c   1.000
_cell.angle_alpha   90.00
_cell.angle_beta   90.00
_cell.angle_gamma   90.00
#
_symmetry.space_group_name_H-M   'P 1'
#
loop_
_entity.id
_entity.type
_entity.pdbx_description
1 polymer ?
#
loop_
_entity_poly.entity_id
_entity_poly.type
_entity_poly.pdbx_seq_one_letter_code
_entity_poly.pdbx_strand_id
1 'polypeptide(L)'
;MMFTCTTPGCNELAHEHRFAAVRKGSAAAARARKRSVSSKLVRDKKGRSLRVDIHCHYLNRDAAAKLAHLNPSQYEPSVKFASALTREVNVKQMQDRAAKLSTIEVRLKDMDRMGIDIQAVSPAPQQTYYWTEPGLGAEVSRMVNDRLAEIVAKWPDRFVGLGTVPLQNVELAVIELERCVKQLGLRGVEINPNVAGKELTDPSLNLDRFFAKARELDIVIFMHPIGFTQGDRLMDHYLNNIIGNPLDTTVGTSHLIFGGVMERHPGLKIVLPHAGGFLGHYWARMDHGWRARPDCRTVIKKPPTSYLKKFFFDTITFDPEMLRNLIDKFGAEQVLLGTDYPFDMGEEDPVGLINSVPRLKPSEKQMIMGRTAARLLKIRR
;
A
#
# COMPACT_ATOMS: atom_id res chain seq x y z
N MET A 1 -31.30 -5.54 19.85
CA MET A 1 -31.35 -6.99 19.59
C MET A 1 -30.38 -7.63 20.58
N MET A 2 -30.88 -8.51 21.46
CA MET A 2 -30.04 -9.26 22.39
C MET A 2 -29.41 -10.44 21.63
N PHE A 3 -28.11 -10.52 21.61
CA PHE A 3 -27.41 -11.66 21.03
C PHE A 3 -27.39 -12.79 22.04
N THR A 4 -28.01 -13.92 21.70
CA THR A 4 -27.92 -15.17 22.44
C THR A 4 -26.62 -15.90 22.12
N CYS A 5 -25.93 -16.41 23.11
CA CYS A 5 -24.74 -17.25 22.94
C CYS A 5 -25.09 -18.54 22.20
N THR A 6 -24.34 -18.86 21.12
CA THR A 6 -24.54 -20.07 20.31
C THR A 6 -23.73 -21.28 20.77
N THR A 7 -23.07 -21.21 21.93
CA THR A 7 -22.30 -22.33 22.50
C THR A 7 -23.26 -23.36 23.12
N PRO A 8 -23.21 -24.64 22.72
CA PRO A 8 -24.07 -25.69 23.30
C PRO A 8 -23.88 -25.79 24.82
N GLY A 9 -25.00 -25.64 25.57
CA GLY A 9 -25.02 -25.74 27.05
C GLY A 9 -24.90 -24.42 27.78
N CYS A 10 -24.89 -23.24 27.12
CA CYS A 10 -24.89 -21.94 27.76
C CYS A 10 -26.30 -21.39 27.97
N ASN A 11 -26.71 -21.23 29.24
CA ASN A 11 -28.04 -20.69 29.61
C ASN A 11 -28.00 -19.29 30.25
N GLU A 12 -26.87 -18.56 30.13
CA GLU A 12 -26.73 -17.23 30.74
C GLU A 12 -26.82 -16.09 29.75
N LEU A 13 -27.56 -15.05 30.09
CA LEU A 13 -27.86 -13.82 29.32
C LEU A 13 -26.83 -12.74 29.56
N ALA A 14 -25.61 -13.01 29.63
CA ALA A 14 -24.44 -12.14 29.56
C ALA A 14 -23.28 -12.75 30.36
N HIS A 15 -22.30 -13.33 29.67
CA HIS A 15 -21.05 -13.68 30.31
C HIS A 15 -19.87 -13.54 29.34
N GLU A 16 -18.70 -13.22 29.92
CA GLU A 16 -17.44 -13.18 29.15
C GLU A 16 -16.86 -14.58 29.04
N HIS A 17 -16.77 -15.10 27.82
CA HIS A 17 -15.99 -16.30 27.53
C HIS A 17 -14.50 -15.98 27.67
N ARG A 18 -13.85 -16.44 28.72
CA ARG A 18 -12.40 -16.44 28.85
C ARG A 18 -11.82 -17.44 27.84
N PHE A 19 -11.16 -16.90 26.81
CA PHE A 19 -10.33 -17.73 25.93
C PHE A 19 -9.21 -18.36 26.74
N ALA A 20 -9.05 -19.67 26.61
CA ALA A 20 -7.99 -20.43 27.28
C ALA A 20 -6.62 -19.83 26.91
N ALA A 21 -5.85 -19.46 27.96
CA ALA A 21 -4.55 -18.86 27.82
C ALA A 21 -3.56 -19.84 27.18
N VAL A 22 -3.03 -19.48 26.01
CA VAL A 22 -1.80 -20.04 25.47
C VAL A 22 -0.66 -19.67 26.44
N ARG A 23 0.11 -20.65 26.83
CA ARG A 23 1.15 -20.62 27.87
C ARG A 23 2.07 -19.41 27.75
N LYS A 24 2.25 -18.72 28.87
CA LYS A 24 3.17 -17.61 29.07
C LYS A 24 4.62 -18.04 28.79
N GLY A 25 5.20 -17.50 27.73
CA GLY A 25 6.63 -17.30 27.64
C GLY A 25 7.00 -16.04 28.40
N SER A 26 8.03 -16.10 29.23
CA SER A 26 8.47 -15.10 30.20
C SER A 26 8.54 -13.67 29.66
N ALA A 27 7.79 -12.77 30.31
CA ALA A 27 7.87 -11.34 30.11
C ALA A 27 9.11 -10.78 30.85
N ALA A 28 10.15 -10.43 30.10
CA ALA A 28 11.16 -9.49 30.57
C ALA A 28 10.64 -8.06 30.31
N ALA A 29 10.26 -7.36 31.36
CA ALA A 29 9.76 -6.00 31.31
C ALA A 29 10.84 -5.03 30.82
N ALA A 30 10.73 -4.54 29.59
CA ALA A 30 11.53 -3.44 29.08
C ALA A 30 10.91 -2.10 29.53
N ARG A 31 11.54 -1.46 30.53
CA ARG A 31 11.28 -0.05 30.87
C ARG A 31 11.58 0.84 29.64
N ALA A 32 10.55 1.38 29.03
CA ALA A 32 10.69 2.35 27.95
C ALA A 32 11.24 3.67 28.49
N ARG A 33 12.55 3.90 28.35
CA ARG A 33 13.14 5.24 28.40
C ARG A 33 12.75 6.00 27.14
N LYS A 34 11.98 7.09 27.26
CA LYS A 34 11.81 8.10 26.22
C LYS A 34 13.19 8.66 25.87
N ARG A 35 13.80 8.12 24.83
CA ARG A 35 14.96 8.74 24.17
C ARG A 35 14.44 9.52 22.97
N SER A 36 14.80 10.81 22.90
CA SER A 36 14.67 11.63 21.70
C SER A 36 15.25 10.86 20.53
N VAL A 37 14.50 10.73 19.43
CA VAL A 37 14.96 10.07 18.21
C VAL A 37 16.01 10.97 17.57
N SER A 38 17.27 10.78 17.96
CA SER A 38 18.42 11.27 17.23
C SER A 38 18.34 10.72 15.81
N SER A 39 18.45 11.57 14.80
CA SER A 39 18.47 11.27 13.37
C SER A 39 19.70 10.50 12.93
N LYS A 40 20.08 9.44 13.65
CA LYS A 40 21.18 8.57 13.24
C LYS A 40 20.81 7.89 11.94
N LEU A 41 21.67 8.04 10.94
CA LEU A 41 21.59 7.36 9.65
C LEU A 41 21.42 5.85 9.89
N VAL A 42 20.32 5.29 9.41
CA VAL A 42 20.13 3.85 9.41
C VAL A 42 21.08 3.30 8.35
N ARG A 43 22.12 2.58 8.78
CA ARG A 43 23.18 2.05 7.93
C ARG A 43 23.16 0.53 7.98
N ASP A 44 23.61 -0.09 6.88
CA ASP A 44 23.87 -1.53 6.87
C ASP A 44 25.12 -1.86 7.70
N LYS A 45 25.44 -3.17 7.83
CA LYS A 45 26.64 -3.65 8.55
C LYS A 45 27.97 -3.16 7.96
N LYS A 46 27.94 -2.64 6.71
CA LYS A 46 29.11 -2.07 6.00
C LYS A 46 29.14 -0.53 6.07
N GLY A 47 28.24 0.10 6.84
CA GLY A 47 28.16 1.56 6.97
C GLY A 47 27.49 2.28 5.80
N ARG A 48 26.95 1.56 4.80
CA ARG A 48 26.18 2.08 3.68
C ARG A 48 24.75 2.40 4.11
N SER A 49 24.12 3.44 3.54
CA SER A 49 22.70 3.72 3.74
C SER A 49 21.84 2.55 3.26
N LEU A 50 20.83 2.15 4.06
CA LEU A 50 19.88 1.12 3.68
C LEU A 50 19.14 1.51 2.40
N ARG A 51 18.87 0.51 1.55
CA ARG A 51 17.99 0.59 0.39
C ARG A 51 16.70 -0.14 0.71
N VAL A 52 15.62 0.62 0.77
CA VAL A 52 14.30 0.13 1.19
C VAL A 52 13.33 0.30 0.04
N ASP A 53 12.85 -0.81 -0.48
CA ASP A 53 11.82 -0.87 -1.51
C ASP A 53 10.45 -0.80 -0.85
N ILE A 54 9.68 0.26 -1.18
CA ILE A 54 8.34 0.51 -0.62
C ILE A 54 7.22 -0.15 -1.44
N HIS A 55 7.51 -0.60 -2.64
CA HIS A 55 6.53 -1.06 -3.61
C HIS A 55 6.91 -2.43 -4.16
N CYS A 56 6.41 -3.48 -3.53
CA CYS A 56 6.60 -4.86 -3.97
C CYS A 56 5.50 -5.78 -3.43
N HIS A 57 5.13 -6.80 -4.18
CA HIS A 57 3.92 -7.59 -3.96
C HIS A 57 4.21 -9.06 -3.65
N TYR A 58 3.39 -9.66 -2.80
CA TYR A 58 3.38 -11.08 -2.46
C TYR A 58 1.99 -11.66 -2.65
N LEU A 59 1.89 -12.81 -3.31
CA LEU A 59 0.64 -13.53 -3.52
C LEU A 59 0.47 -14.62 -2.46
N ASN A 60 -0.54 -14.47 -1.61
CA ASN A 60 -0.99 -15.55 -0.73
C ASN A 60 -1.84 -16.54 -1.53
N ARG A 61 -1.28 -17.73 -1.81
CA ARG A 61 -1.94 -18.75 -2.61
C ARG A 61 -3.16 -19.36 -1.92
N ASP A 62 -3.14 -19.49 -0.61
CA ASP A 62 -4.25 -20.09 0.15
C ASP A 62 -5.46 -19.16 0.15
N ALA A 63 -5.25 -17.85 0.31
CA ALA A 63 -6.32 -16.85 0.18
C ALA A 63 -6.90 -16.84 -1.26
N ALA A 64 -6.04 -16.93 -2.28
CA ALA A 64 -6.49 -17.02 -3.67
C ALA A 64 -7.29 -18.30 -3.94
N ALA A 65 -6.82 -19.46 -3.45
CA ALA A 65 -7.50 -20.76 -3.59
C ALA A 65 -8.87 -20.76 -2.89
N LYS A 66 -8.97 -20.14 -1.71
CA LYS A 66 -10.24 -20.02 -0.98
C LYS A 66 -11.34 -19.32 -1.79
N LEU A 67 -10.97 -18.31 -2.59
CA LEU A 67 -11.93 -17.53 -3.38
C LEU A 67 -12.07 -18.00 -4.83
N ALA A 68 -11.30 -18.99 -5.28
CA ALA A 68 -11.29 -19.43 -6.68
C ALA A 68 -12.67 -19.84 -7.21
N HIS A 69 -13.51 -20.45 -6.36
CA HIS A 69 -14.87 -20.89 -6.72
C HIS A 69 -15.84 -19.71 -7.02
N LEU A 70 -15.51 -18.48 -6.57
CA LEU A 70 -16.30 -17.27 -6.83
C LEU A 70 -15.89 -16.57 -8.14
N ASN A 71 -14.96 -17.15 -8.90
CA ASN A 71 -14.46 -16.60 -10.15
C ASN A 71 -14.03 -15.11 -10.03
N PRO A 72 -12.93 -14.81 -9.30
CA PRO A 72 -12.47 -13.44 -9.03
C PRO A 72 -12.28 -12.58 -10.27
N SER A 73 -11.89 -13.19 -11.40
CA SER A 73 -11.60 -12.50 -12.66
C SER A 73 -12.76 -11.64 -13.21
N GLN A 74 -14.00 -11.95 -12.85
CA GLN A 74 -15.17 -11.14 -13.25
C GLN A 74 -15.28 -9.81 -12.51
N TYR A 75 -14.61 -9.69 -11.37
CA TYR A 75 -14.62 -8.50 -10.51
C TYR A 75 -13.36 -7.64 -10.63
N GLU A 76 -12.27 -8.23 -11.14
CA GLU A 76 -10.98 -7.55 -11.25
C GLU A 76 -10.91 -6.70 -12.52
N PRO A 77 -10.80 -5.36 -12.41
CA PRO A 77 -10.76 -4.46 -13.57
C PRO A 77 -9.64 -4.78 -14.56
N SER A 78 -8.47 -5.21 -14.06
CA SER A 78 -7.31 -5.62 -14.88
C SER A 78 -7.59 -6.83 -15.78
N VAL A 79 -8.56 -7.67 -15.41
CA VAL A 79 -8.98 -8.83 -16.21
C VAL A 79 -10.26 -8.55 -16.99
N LYS A 80 -11.23 -7.91 -16.34
CA LYS A 80 -12.53 -7.54 -16.96
C LYS A 80 -12.32 -6.66 -18.19
N PHE A 81 -11.47 -5.65 -18.08
CA PHE A 81 -11.17 -4.70 -19.15
C PHE A 81 -9.83 -5.01 -19.84
N ALA A 82 -9.72 -6.24 -20.36
CA ALA A 82 -8.57 -6.71 -21.13
C ALA A 82 -9.03 -7.42 -22.39
N SER A 83 -8.36 -7.18 -23.52
CA SER A 83 -8.58 -7.93 -24.76
C SER A 83 -8.19 -9.41 -24.59
N ALA A 84 -8.61 -10.26 -25.52
CA ALA A 84 -8.26 -11.67 -25.50
C ALA A 84 -6.74 -11.91 -25.47
N LEU A 85 -5.99 -11.16 -26.30
CA LEU A 85 -4.53 -11.22 -26.33
C LEU A 85 -3.91 -10.77 -25.01
N THR A 86 -4.41 -9.68 -24.41
CA THR A 86 -3.92 -9.21 -23.11
C THR A 86 -4.14 -10.26 -22.02
N ARG A 87 -5.30 -10.92 -22.00
CA ARG A 87 -5.58 -12.01 -21.05
C ARG A 87 -4.63 -13.19 -21.23
N GLU A 88 -4.35 -13.59 -22.45
CA GLU A 88 -3.39 -14.66 -22.75
C GLU A 88 -1.99 -14.31 -22.23
N VAL A 89 -1.50 -13.11 -22.53
CA VAL A 89 -0.20 -12.61 -22.05
C VAL A 89 -0.19 -12.57 -20.52
N ASN A 90 -1.24 -12.06 -19.86
CA ASN A 90 -1.34 -12.00 -18.40
C ASN A 90 -1.26 -13.40 -17.76
N VAL A 91 -1.95 -14.40 -18.33
CA VAL A 91 -1.87 -15.78 -17.84
C VAL A 91 -0.44 -16.30 -17.89
N LYS A 92 0.24 -16.10 -19.04
CA LYS A 92 1.64 -16.49 -19.18
C LYS A 92 2.55 -15.77 -18.19
N GLN A 93 2.39 -14.46 -18.04
CA GLN A 93 3.15 -13.63 -17.09
C GLN A 93 2.97 -14.13 -15.63
N MET A 94 1.76 -14.45 -15.23
CA MET A 94 1.48 -14.98 -13.90
C MET A 94 2.12 -16.36 -13.67
N GLN A 95 2.15 -17.21 -14.69
CA GLN A 95 2.85 -18.50 -14.63
C GLN A 95 4.36 -18.31 -14.49
N ASP A 96 4.97 -17.49 -15.35
CA ASP A 96 6.41 -17.23 -15.36
C ASP A 96 6.89 -16.58 -14.04
N ARG A 97 6.04 -15.79 -13.37
CA ARG A 97 6.33 -15.10 -12.12
C ARG A 97 5.81 -15.79 -10.86
N ALA A 98 5.16 -16.93 -10.98
CA ALA A 98 4.52 -17.61 -9.85
C ALA A 98 5.48 -17.87 -8.67
N ALA A 99 6.73 -18.28 -8.98
CA ALA A 99 7.76 -18.49 -7.96
C ALA A 99 8.20 -17.17 -7.30
N LYS A 100 8.37 -16.09 -8.06
CA LYS A 100 8.75 -14.77 -7.53
C LYS A 100 7.64 -14.16 -6.66
N LEU A 101 6.38 -14.41 -7.00
CA LEU A 101 5.21 -13.93 -6.25
C LEU A 101 5.04 -14.61 -4.89
N SER A 102 5.43 -15.88 -4.73
CA SER A 102 5.06 -16.67 -3.56
C SER A 102 6.21 -17.41 -2.86
N THR A 103 7.44 -17.43 -3.43
CA THR A 103 8.59 -18.12 -2.86
C THR A 103 9.63 -17.12 -2.36
N ILE A 104 9.83 -17.08 -1.05
CA ILE A 104 10.68 -16.06 -0.42
C ILE A 104 12.16 -16.25 -0.77
N GLU A 105 12.63 -17.48 -0.89
CA GLU A 105 14.02 -17.79 -1.25
C GLU A 105 14.39 -17.29 -2.66
N VAL A 106 13.45 -17.30 -3.61
CA VAL A 106 13.62 -16.69 -4.94
C VAL A 106 13.69 -15.17 -4.82
N ARG A 107 12.75 -14.59 -4.06
CA ARG A 107 12.69 -13.14 -3.81
C ARG A 107 13.96 -12.61 -3.16
N LEU A 108 14.51 -13.29 -2.17
CA LEU A 108 15.76 -12.88 -1.52
C LEU A 108 16.93 -12.78 -2.50
N LYS A 109 17.06 -13.73 -3.44
CA LYS A 109 18.06 -13.68 -4.50
C LYS A 109 17.87 -12.50 -5.44
N ASP A 110 16.61 -12.23 -5.82
CA ASP A 110 16.30 -11.09 -6.67
C ASP A 110 16.56 -9.76 -5.95
N MET A 111 16.22 -9.65 -4.66
CA MET A 111 16.57 -8.47 -3.83
C MET A 111 18.07 -8.22 -3.81
N ASP A 112 18.87 -9.29 -3.63
CA ASP A 112 20.33 -9.17 -3.61
C ASP A 112 20.87 -8.70 -4.97
N ARG A 113 20.31 -9.22 -6.09
CA ARG A 113 20.63 -8.81 -7.46
C ARG A 113 20.29 -7.35 -7.73
N MET A 114 19.12 -6.88 -7.29
CA MET A 114 18.68 -5.48 -7.41
C MET A 114 19.38 -4.55 -6.41
N GLY A 115 20.13 -5.10 -5.47
CA GLY A 115 20.80 -4.35 -4.42
C GLY A 115 19.86 -3.80 -3.35
N ILE A 116 18.71 -4.43 -3.12
CA ILE A 116 17.71 -4.05 -2.12
C ILE A 116 18.01 -4.74 -0.78
N ASP A 117 18.08 -3.96 0.29
CA ASP A 117 18.33 -4.49 1.64
C ASP A 117 17.02 -4.96 2.30
N ILE A 118 15.95 -4.17 2.20
CA ILE A 118 14.64 -4.42 2.82
C ILE A 118 13.54 -4.17 1.80
N GLN A 119 12.56 -5.05 1.76
CA GLN A 119 11.29 -4.82 1.06
C GLN A 119 10.16 -4.60 2.07
N ALA A 120 9.34 -3.56 1.83
CA ALA A 120 8.04 -3.40 2.47
C ALA A 120 7.02 -4.24 1.69
N VAL A 121 7.00 -5.55 2.01
CA VAL A 121 6.18 -6.50 1.28
C VAL A 121 4.69 -6.27 1.56
N SER A 122 3.92 -6.08 0.49
CA SER A 122 2.46 -5.92 0.52
C SER A 122 1.77 -7.07 -0.22
N PRO A 123 0.45 -7.26 -0.07
CA PRO A 123 -0.28 -8.25 -0.87
C PRO A 123 -0.20 -7.92 -2.37
N ALA A 124 -0.43 -8.92 -3.22
CA ALA A 124 -0.70 -8.65 -4.62
C ALA A 124 -2.01 -7.84 -4.72
N PRO A 125 -2.09 -6.79 -5.58
CA PRO A 125 -3.16 -5.78 -5.52
C PRO A 125 -4.58 -6.35 -5.59
N GLN A 126 -4.79 -7.45 -6.31
CA GLN A 126 -6.07 -8.14 -6.39
C GLN A 126 -6.49 -8.80 -5.06
N GLN A 127 -5.60 -8.96 -4.09
CA GLN A 127 -5.89 -9.61 -2.81
C GLN A 127 -6.52 -8.68 -1.76
N THR A 128 -6.96 -7.50 -2.15
CA THR A 128 -7.85 -6.65 -1.35
C THR A 128 -9.27 -7.19 -1.30
N TYR A 129 -9.74 -7.86 -2.35
CA TYR A 129 -11.02 -8.58 -2.46
C TYR A 129 -12.27 -7.77 -2.04
N TYR A 130 -12.31 -6.46 -2.32
CA TYR A 130 -13.41 -5.57 -1.91
C TYR A 130 -14.77 -5.91 -2.53
N TRP A 131 -14.81 -6.78 -3.52
CA TRP A 131 -16.02 -7.30 -4.14
C TRP A 131 -16.70 -8.43 -3.35
N THR A 132 -16.06 -8.95 -2.31
CA THR A 132 -16.62 -10.01 -1.47
C THR A 132 -17.57 -9.46 -0.41
N GLU A 133 -18.43 -10.35 0.13
CA GLU A 133 -19.20 -10.04 1.34
C GLU A 133 -18.25 -9.66 2.48
N PRO A 134 -18.62 -8.70 3.34
CA PRO A 134 -17.74 -8.15 4.35
C PRO A 134 -17.09 -9.19 5.29
N GLY A 135 -17.85 -10.21 5.71
CA GLY A 135 -17.34 -11.28 6.58
C GLY A 135 -16.26 -12.11 5.90
N LEU A 136 -16.49 -12.50 4.66
CA LEU A 136 -15.50 -13.24 3.85
C LEU A 136 -14.29 -12.36 3.54
N GLY A 137 -14.51 -11.07 3.22
CA GLY A 137 -13.43 -10.10 3.03
C GLY A 137 -12.54 -9.97 4.26
N ALA A 138 -13.11 -9.93 5.45
CA ALA A 138 -12.35 -9.91 6.70
C ALA A 138 -11.56 -11.20 6.94
N GLU A 139 -12.15 -12.35 6.63
CA GLU A 139 -11.48 -13.65 6.77
C GLU A 139 -10.25 -13.74 5.85
N VAL A 140 -10.40 -13.42 4.57
CA VAL A 140 -9.27 -13.50 3.62
C VAL A 140 -8.21 -12.42 3.88
N SER A 141 -8.61 -11.23 4.34
CA SER A 141 -7.65 -10.21 4.80
C SER A 141 -6.78 -10.74 5.95
N ARG A 142 -7.37 -11.43 6.92
CA ARG A 142 -6.61 -12.08 8.00
C ARG A 142 -5.63 -13.11 7.49
N MET A 143 -6.05 -13.99 6.58
CA MET A 143 -5.16 -15.00 5.99
C MET A 143 -3.95 -14.36 5.30
N VAL A 144 -4.17 -13.28 4.55
CA VAL A 144 -3.10 -12.53 3.88
C VAL A 144 -2.16 -11.90 4.92
N ASN A 145 -2.70 -11.23 5.92
CA ASN A 145 -1.93 -10.50 6.94
C ASN A 145 -1.13 -11.45 7.83
N ASP A 146 -1.70 -12.58 8.23
CA ASP A 146 -1.00 -13.60 9.03
C ASP A 146 0.20 -14.16 8.26
N ARG A 147 0.02 -14.43 6.96
CA ARG A 147 1.13 -14.88 6.11
C ARG A 147 2.23 -13.85 5.95
N LEU A 148 1.89 -12.57 5.80
CA LEU A 148 2.89 -11.50 5.76
C LEU A 148 3.63 -11.37 7.08
N ALA A 149 2.94 -11.50 8.21
CA ALA A 149 3.56 -11.48 9.53
C ALA A 149 4.52 -12.67 9.74
N GLU A 150 4.18 -13.87 9.29
CA GLU A 150 5.08 -15.04 9.29
C GLU A 150 6.36 -14.79 8.48
N ILE A 151 6.22 -14.19 7.28
CA ILE A 151 7.36 -13.83 6.44
C ILE A 151 8.27 -12.85 7.18
N VAL A 152 7.72 -11.79 7.75
CA VAL A 152 8.49 -10.78 8.50
C VAL A 152 9.14 -11.42 9.74
N ALA A 153 8.44 -12.27 10.47
CA ALA A 153 9.00 -12.95 11.65
C ALA A 153 10.18 -13.88 11.29
N LYS A 154 10.12 -14.54 10.12
CA LYS A 154 11.19 -15.45 9.66
C LYS A 154 12.41 -14.69 9.12
N TRP A 155 12.22 -13.54 8.49
CA TRP A 155 13.28 -12.74 7.89
C TRP A 155 13.19 -11.25 8.29
N PRO A 156 13.31 -10.92 9.59
CA PRO A 156 13.06 -9.56 10.10
C PRO A 156 14.09 -8.52 9.61
N ASP A 157 15.25 -8.96 9.16
CA ASP A 157 16.29 -8.11 8.57
C ASP A 157 16.06 -7.78 7.08
N ARG A 158 15.10 -8.46 6.43
CA ARG A 158 14.85 -8.35 4.99
C ARG A 158 13.46 -7.82 4.66
N PHE A 159 12.49 -7.97 5.55
CA PHE A 159 11.10 -7.60 5.28
C PHE A 159 10.47 -6.76 6.38
N VAL A 160 9.61 -5.86 5.93
CA VAL A 160 8.61 -5.15 6.72
C VAL A 160 7.26 -5.42 6.04
N GLY A 161 6.20 -5.68 6.78
CA GLY A 161 4.90 -6.01 6.19
C GLY A 161 3.98 -4.80 6.10
N LEU A 162 3.30 -4.69 4.96
CA LEU A 162 2.12 -3.88 4.75
C LEU A 162 0.94 -4.84 4.52
N GLY A 163 -0.03 -4.86 5.43
CA GLY A 163 -1.18 -5.76 5.35
C GLY A 163 -2.26 -5.27 4.39
N THR A 164 -3.47 -5.81 4.52
CA THR A 164 -4.68 -5.33 3.85
C THR A 164 -5.86 -5.34 4.81
N VAL A 165 -6.93 -4.61 4.47
CA VAL A 165 -8.12 -4.47 5.31
C VAL A 165 -9.40 -4.48 4.45
N PRO A 166 -10.53 -5.02 4.95
CA PRO A 166 -11.79 -5.11 4.18
C PRO A 166 -12.53 -3.77 4.17
N LEU A 167 -12.12 -2.82 3.30
CA LEU A 167 -12.71 -1.46 3.23
C LEU A 167 -14.18 -1.41 2.84
N GLN A 168 -14.76 -2.49 2.31
CA GLN A 168 -16.19 -2.61 2.08
C GLN A 168 -17.03 -2.61 3.38
N ASN A 169 -16.37 -2.72 4.55
CA ASN A 169 -16.98 -2.53 5.86
C ASN A 169 -15.99 -1.84 6.80
N VAL A 170 -16.27 -0.61 7.18
CA VAL A 170 -15.35 0.23 7.96
C VAL A 170 -15.07 -0.34 9.37
N GLU A 171 -16.04 -0.98 10.02
CA GLU A 171 -15.86 -1.56 11.35
C GLU A 171 -14.84 -2.69 11.30
N LEU A 172 -15.01 -3.62 10.35
CA LEU A 172 -14.09 -4.73 10.16
C LEU A 172 -12.72 -4.25 9.71
N ALA A 173 -12.67 -3.20 8.86
CA ALA A 173 -11.42 -2.60 8.42
C ALA A 173 -10.63 -1.98 9.59
N VAL A 174 -11.28 -1.27 10.50
CA VAL A 174 -10.64 -0.67 11.69
C VAL A 174 -10.13 -1.75 12.65
N ILE A 175 -10.93 -2.79 12.89
CA ILE A 175 -10.52 -3.93 13.75
C ILE A 175 -9.27 -4.61 13.18
N GLU A 176 -9.28 -4.91 11.88
CA GLU A 176 -8.15 -5.59 11.24
C GLU A 176 -6.91 -4.69 11.13
N LEU A 177 -7.09 -3.38 10.88
CA LEU A 177 -6.00 -2.41 10.90
C LEU A 177 -5.29 -2.38 12.27
N GLU A 178 -6.07 -2.37 13.35
CA GLU A 178 -5.54 -2.43 14.71
C GLU A 178 -4.78 -3.73 14.98
N ARG A 179 -5.33 -4.86 14.51
CA ARG A 179 -4.69 -6.18 14.63
C ARG A 179 -3.36 -6.23 13.86
N CYS A 180 -3.34 -5.74 12.62
CA CYS A 180 -2.12 -5.65 11.81
C CYS A 180 -0.97 -4.97 12.55
N VAL A 181 -1.26 -3.85 13.22
CA VAL A 181 -0.23 -3.04 13.88
C VAL A 181 0.13 -3.56 15.26
N LYS A 182 -0.89 -3.84 16.10
CA LYS A 182 -0.68 -4.13 17.53
C LYS A 182 -0.33 -5.60 17.81
N GLN A 183 -0.85 -6.52 16.98
CA GLN A 183 -0.64 -7.96 17.20
C GLN A 183 0.38 -8.54 16.21
N LEU A 184 0.28 -8.18 14.94
CA LEU A 184 1.13 -8.72 13.88
C LEU A 184 2.43 -7.91 13.66
N GLY A 185 2.52 -6.69 14.18
CA GLY A 185 3.70 -5.84 14.03
C GLY A 185 3.92 -5.28 12.62
N LEU A 186 2.90 -5.35 11.74
CA LEU A 186 2.93 -4.75 10.41
C LEU A 186 3.03 -3.22 10.53
N ARG A 187 3.59 -2.56 9.51
CA ARG A 187 3.92 -1.13 9.54
C ARG A 187 2.95 -0.26 8.74
N GLY A 188 1.98 -0.87 8.11
CA GLY A 188 0.99 -0.21 7.29
C GLY A 188 0.06 -1.20 6.62
N VAL A 189 -0.72 -0.69 5.68
CA VAL A 189 -1.62 -1.48 4.85
C VAL A 189 -1.59 -1.00 3.41
N GLU A 190 -1.80 -1.92 2.46
CA GLU A 190 -2.14 -1.63 1.09
C GLU A 190 -3.65 -1.55 0.95
N ILE A 191 -4.12 -0.55 0.21
CA ILE A 191 -5.53 -0.36 -0.17
C ILE A 191 -5.62 -0.01 -1.66
N ASN A 192 -6.81 -0.19 -2.27
CA ASN A 192 -7.04 0.34 -3.62
C ASN A 192 -7.53 1.80 -3.59
N PRO A 193 -7.40 2.55 -4.69
CA PRO A 193 -7.91 3.93 -4.82
C PRO A 193 -9.43 4.05 -4.71
N ASN A 194 -10.15 2.95 -4.86
CA ASN A 194 -11.60 2.85 -4.73
C ASN A 194 -12.01 1.52 -4.08
N VAL A 195 -13.24 1.39 -3.64
CA VAL A 195 -13.83 0.17 -3.07
C VAL A 195 -14.90 -0.35 -4.03
N ALA A 196 -14.52 -1.31 -4.90
CA ALA A 196 -15.42 -1.88 -5.90
C ALA A 196 -16.15 -0.80 -6.75
N GLY A 197 -15.40 0.23 -7.18
CA GLY A 197 -15.90 1.34 -8.00
C GLY A 197 -16.49 2.51 -7.22
N LYS A 198 -16.57 2.44 -5.89
CA LYS A 198 -16.92 3.58 -5.03
C LYS A 198 -15.67 4.31 -4.58
N GLU A 199 -15.67 5.64 -4.68
CA GLU A 199 -14.55 6.45 -4.22
C GLU A 199 -14.30 6.31 -2.71
N LEU A 200 -13.05 6.45 -2.28
CA LEU A 200 -12.71 6.38 -0.84
C LEU A 200 -13.38 7.47 0.01
N THR A 201 -13.99 8.45 -0.62
CA THR A 201 -14.75 9.54 0.01
C THR A 201 -16.27 9.35 -0.10
N ASP A 202 -16.73 8.23 -0.66
CA ASP A 202 -18.17 7.93 -0.74
C ASP A 202 -18.75 7.83 0.68
N PRO A 203 -19.79 8.63 0.99
CA PRO A 203 -20.40 8.65 2.33
C PRO A 203 -20.90 7.28 2.79
N SER A 204 -21.34 6.41 1.86
CA SER A 204 -21.83 5.07 2.20
C SER A 204 -20.77 4.14 2.78
N LEU A 205 -19.47 4.41 2.52
CA LEU A 205 -18.36 3.64 3.06
C LEU A 205 -17.92 4.10 4.45
N ASN A 206 -18.22 5.35 4.83
CA ASN A 206 -17.87 5.97 6.12
C ASN A 206 -16.36 5.81 6.50
N LEU A 207 -15.45 5.90 5.52
CA LEU A 207 -14.02 5.64 5.70
C LEU A 207 -13.26 6.70 6.50
N ASP A 208 -13.92 7.79 6.90
CA ASP A 208 -13.30 8.80 7.78
C ASP A 208 -12.76 8.18 9.08
N ARG A 209 -13.47 7.17 9.63
CA ARG A 209 -13.04 6.39 10.80
C ARG A 209 -11.78 5.56 10.55
N PHE A 210 -11.65 4.99 9.35
CA PHE A 210 -10.43 4.28 8.93
C PHE A 210 -9.24 5.23 8.85
N PHE A 211 -9.40 6.40 8.21
CA PHE A 211 -8.32 7.41 8.13
C PHE A 211 -7.93 7.97 9.50
N ALA A 212 -8.90 8.21 10.36
CA ALA A 212 -8.64 8.61 11.74
C ALA A 212 -7.80 7.57 12.51
N LYS A 213 -8.16 6.28 12.37
CA LYS A 213 -7.43 5.18 13.01
C LYS A 213 -6.03 4.99 12.41
N ALA A 214 -5.88 5.09 11.10
CA ALA A 214 -4.57 5.01 10.44
C ALA A 214 -3.61 6.12 10.92
N ARG A 215 -4.14 7.35 11.07
CA ARG A 215 -3.40 8.48 11.65
C ARG A 215 -3.02 8.22 13.12
N GLU A 216 -3.97 7.74 13.94
CA GLU A 216 -3.75 7.40 15.36
C GLU A 216 -2.61 6.38 15.53
N LEU A 217 -2.62 5.34 14.72
CA LEU A 217 -1.61 4.27 14.72
C LEU A 217 -0.28 4.71 14.08
N ASP A 218 -0.27 5.88 13.43
CA ASP A 218 0.92 6.45 12.78
C ASP A 218 1.56 5.47 11.78
N ILE A 219 0.75 4.89 10.89
CA ILE A 219 1.12 3.86 9.90
C ILE A 219 1.16 4.41 8.48
N VAL A 220 1.77 3.63 7.58
CA VAL A 220 1.75 3.90 6.13
C VAL A 220 0.50 3.29 5.51
N ILE A 221 -0.17 4.05 4.65
CA ILE A 221 -1.15 3.57 3.69
C ILE A 221 -0.47 3.55 2.32
N PHE A 222 -0.35 2.39 1.71
CA PHE A 222 0.09 2.25 0.32
C PHE A 222 -1.16 2.09 -0.54
N MET A 223 -1.41 3.06 -1.45
CA MET A 223 -2.66 3.10 -2.23
C MET A 223 -2.40 2.62 -3.65
N HIS A 224 -2.61 1.31 -3.92
CA HIS A 224 -2.26 0.67 -5.18
C HIS A 224 -3.49 0.30 -6.03
N PRO A 225 -3.55 0.68 -7.33
CA PRO A 225 -4.64 0.36 -8.25
C PRO A 225 -4.58 -1.11 -8.74
N ILE A 226 -5.71 -1.59 -9.26
CA ILE A 226 -5.84 -2.92 -9.91
C ILE A 226 -6.47 -2.81 -11.31
N GLY A 227 -6.19 -1.75 -12.03
CA GLY A 227 -6.86 -1.33 -13.26
C GLY A 227 -7.94 -0.30 -12.99
N PHE A 228 -8.30 0.46 -14.01
CA PHE A 228 -9.36 1.45 -13.92
C PHE A 228 -10.73 0.78 -14.00
N THR A 229 -11.61 1.07 -13.04
CA THR A 229 -12.91 0.37 -12.88
C THR A 229 -13.92 0.67 -14.00
N GLN A 230 -13.67 1.68 -14.83
CA GLN A 230 -14.48 2.08 -15.99
C GLN A 230 -13.63 1.95 -17.28
N GLY A 231 -13.00 0.79 -17.45
CA GLY A 231 -11.96 0.54 -18.43
C GLY A 231 -12.42 0.14 -19.84
N ASP A 232 -13.71 0.33 -20.22
CA ASP A 232 -14.25 -0.11 -21.53
C ASP A 232 -13.44 0.41 -22.72
N ARG A 233 -12.87 1.61 -22.61
CA ARG A 233 -12.00 2.20 -23.66
C ARG A 233 -10.52 1.82 -23.52
N LEU A 234 -10.15 1.01 -22.54
CA LEU A 234 -8.77 0.67 -22.19
C LEU A 234 -8.48 -0.83 -22.36
N MET A 235 -9.33 -1.56 -23.10
CA MET A 235 -9.23 -3.02 -23.20
C MET A 235 -8.03 -3.50 -24.02
N ASP A 236 -7.66 -2.75 -25.09
CA ASP A 236 -6.60 -3.13 -26.01
C ASP A 236 -5.22 -2.65 -25.54
N HIS A 237 -4.16 -3.28 -26.08
CA HIS A 237 -2.77 -2.86 -25.89
C HIS A 237 -2.32 -2.74 -24.43
N TYR A 238 -2.94 -3.49 -23.53
CA TYR A 238 -2.65 -3.42 -22.07
C TYR A 238 -2.95 -2.03 -21.47
N LEU A 239 -3.78 -1.20 -22.14
CA LEU A 239 -4.03 0.19 -21.73
C LEU A 239 -4.65 0.29 -20.34
N ASN A 240 -5.39 -0.73 -19.88
CA ASN A 240 -5.94 -0.69 -18.51
C ASN A 240 -4.85 -0.79 -17.42
N ASN A 241 -3.65 -1.26 -17.77
CA ASN A 241 -2.49 -1.14 -16.89
C ASN A 241 -1.74 0.17 -17.18
N ILE A 242 -1.29 0.39 -18.42
CA ILE A 242 -0.41 1.51 -18.81
C ILE A 242 -1.05 2.87 -18.52
N ILE A 243 -2.34 3.03 -18.76
CA ILE A 243 -3.11 4.26 -18.56
C ILE A 243 -4.04 4.14 -17.36
N GLY A 244 -4.70 2.98 -17.21
CA GLY A 244 -5.74 2.77 -16.20
C GLY A 244 -5.20 2.81 -14.78
N ASN A 245 -4.08 2.17 -14.47
CA ASN A 245 -3.48 2.21 -13.13
C ASN A 245 -3.07 3.63 -12.72
N PRO A 246 -2.30 4.40 -13.51
CA PRO A 246 -2.02 5.80 -13.21
C PRO A 246 -3.27 6.67 -13.11
N LEU A 247 -4.31 6.40 -13.92
CA LEU A 247 -5.58 7.12 -13.90
C LEU A 247 -6.35 6.85 -12.60
N ASP A 248 -6.46 5.60 -12.17
CA ASP A 248 -7.17 5.23 -10.94
C ASP A 248 -6.50 5.85 -9.70
N THR A 249 -5.17 5.81 -9.64
CA THR A 249 -4.38 6.52 -8.61
C THR A 249 -4.68 8.03 -8.63
N THR A 250 -4.75 8.63 -9.81
CA THR A 250 -5.04 10.06 -9.99
C THR A 250 -6.43 10.42 -9.50
N VAL A 251 -7.44 9.64 -9.86
CA VAL A 251 -8.84 9.86 -9.47
C VAL A 251 -8.99 9.71 -7.96
N GLY A 252 -8.56 8.58 -7.38
CA GLY A 252 -8.67 8.34 -5.94
C GLY A 252 -7.93 9.39 -5.11
N THR A 253 -6.71 9.78 -5.51
CA THR A 253 -5.96 10.86 -4.83
C THR A 253 -6.69 12.20 -4.94
N SER A 254 -7.27 12.51 -6.10
CA SER A 254 -8.04 13.73 -6.29
C SER A 254 -9.26 13.77 -5.36
N HIS A 255 -9.98 12.67 -5.21
CA HIS A 255 -11.09 12.57 -4.26
C HIS A 255 -10.63 12.74 -2.81
N LEU A 256 -9.50 12.14 -2.40
CA LEU A 256 -8.94 12.35 -1.05
C LEU A 256 -8.59 13.82 -0.79
N ILE A 257 -8.07 14.54 -1.79
CA ILE A 257 -7.73 15.96 -1.69
C ILE A 257 -9.01 16.80 -1.65
N PHE A 258 -9.83 16.78 -2.71
CA PHE A 258 -11.01 17.63 -2.83
C PHE A 258 -12.11 17.28 -1.81
N GLY A 259 -12.23 16.03 -1.42
CA GLY A 259 -13.09 15.58 -0.32
C GLY A 259 -12.56 15.91 1.08
N GLY A 260 -11.40 16.56 1.18
CA GLY A 260 -10.86 17.11 2.43
C GLY A 260 -10.27 16.10 3.41
N VAL A 261 -10.02 14.86 3.01
CA VAL A 261 -9.43 13.83 3.89
C VAL A 261 -8.08 14.29 4.44
N MET A 262 -7.21 14.85 3.56
CA MET A 262 -5.89 15.35 3.96
C MET A 262 -5.94 16.61 4.82
N GLU A 263 -7.07 17.32 4.83
CA GLU A 263 -7.32 18.46 5.72
C GLU A 263 -7.83 18.02 7.09
N ARG A 264 -8.79 17.06 7.12
CA ARG A 264 -9.34 16.52 8.38
C ARG A 264 -8.36 15.62 9.13
N HIS A 265 -7.49 14.91 8.42
CA HIS A 265 -6.52 13.99 9.01
C HIS A 265 -5.07 14.41 8.70
N PRO A 266 -4.60 15.58 9.23
CA PRO A 266 -3.23 16.01 9.00
C PRO A 266 -2.25 14.99 9.62
N GLY A 267 -1.22 14.64 8.85
CA GLY A 267 -0.21 13.65 9.26
C GLY A 267 -0.46 12.22 8.76
N LEU A 268 -1.52 11.96 7.98
CA LEU A 268 -1.64 10.72 7.23
C LEU A 268 -0.41 10.51 6.33
N LYS A 269 0.05 9.27 6.27
CA LYS A 269 1.21 8.85 5.48
C LYS A 269 0.72 7.98 4.32
N ILE A 270 0.34 8.59 3.22
CA ILE A 270 -0.14 7.89 2.03
C ILE A 270 0.96 7.88 0.99
N VAL A 271 1.35 6.69 0.53
CA VAL A 271 2.29 6.46 -0.56
C VAL A 271 1.51 6.14 -1.83
N LEU A 272 1.83 6.84 -2.90
CA LEU A 272 1.24 6.69 -4.22
C LEU A 272 2.21 5.94 -5.12
N PRO A 273 1.78 4.85 -5.77
CA PRO A 273 2.58 4.09 -6.71
C PRO A 273 2.72 4.83 -8.05
N HIS A 274 3.65 4.34 -8.89
CA HIS A 274 3.84 4.81 -10.27
C HIS A 274 4.02 6.33 -10.33
N ALA A 275 4.90 6.86 -9.44
CA ALA A 275 5.20 8.29 -9.30
C ALA A 275 3.97 9.16 -9.02
N GLY A 276 2.90 8.59 -8.45
CA GLY A 276 1.64 9.30 -8.16
C GLY A 276 0.71 9.42 -9.35
N GLY A 277 0.84 8.53 -10.32
CA GLY A 277 0.05 8.57 -11.54
C GLY A 277 0.25 9.88 -12.32
N PHE A 278 -0.81 10.45 -12.85
CA PHE A 278 -0.70 11.71 -13.59
C PHE A 278 -0.47 12.93 -12.68
N LEU A 279 -0.78 12.84 -11.38
CA LEU A 279 -0.61 13.97 -10.45
C LEU A 279 0.85 14.28 -10.13
N GLY A 280 1.75 13.32 -10.30
CA GLY A 280 3.19 13.57 -10.19
C GLY A 280 3.68 14.65 -11.17
N HIS A 281 3.03 14.75 -12.32
CA HIS A 281 3.44 15.63 -13.43
C HIS A 281 2.37 16.65 -13.86
N TYR A 282 1.07 16.35 -13.72
CA TYR A 282 -0.03 17.19 -14.25
C TYR A 282 -0.82 17.94 -13.16
N TRP A 283 -0.24 18.11 -12.00
CA TRP A 283 -0.83 18.74 -10.79
C TRP A 283 -1.33 20.16 -11.00
N ALA A 284 -0.70 20.95 -11.88
CA ALA A 284 -1.01 22.38 -12.06
C ALA A 284 -2.45 22.63 -12.51
N ARG A 285 -3.06 21.68 -13.23
CA ARG A 285 -4.46 21.77 -13.67
C ARG A 285 -5.43 21.73 -12.50
N MET A 286 -5.15 20.96 -11.44
CA MET A 286 -5.97 20.94 -10.23
C MET A 286 -5.97 22.31 -9.54
N ASP A 287 -4.81 22.93 -9.38
CA ASP A 287 -4.70 24.26 -8.78
C ASP A 287 -5.39 25.34 -9.62
N HIS A 288 -5.33 25.23 -10.95
CA HIS A 288 -6.05 26.13 -11.85
C HIS A 288 -7.57 25.95 -11.68
N GLY A 289 -8.07 24.74 -11.71
CA GLY A 289 -9.51 24.45 -11.47
C GLY A 289 -9.99 24.99 -10.13
N TRP A 290 -9.21 24.78 -9.07
CA TRP A 290 -9.53 25.30 -7.74
C TRP A 290 -9.63 26.83 -7.71
N ARG A 291 -8.78 27.57 -8.45
CA ARG A 291 -8.87 29.03 -8.55
C ARG A 291 -10.06 29.49 -9.40
N ALA A 292 -10.29 28.80 -10.52
CA ALA A 292 -11.27 29.23 -11.53
C ALA A 292 -12.73 28.89 -11.16
N ARG A 293 -12.94 27.84 -10.35
CA ARG A 293 -14.28 27.28 -10.14
C ARG A 293 -14.66 27.22 -8.66
N PRO A 294 -15.84 27.76 -8.27
CA PRO A 294 -16.28 27.71 -6.89
C PRO A 294 -16.62 26.30 -6.39
N ASP A 295 -17.11 25.42 -7.25
CA ASP A 295 -17.41 24.02 -6.93
C ASP A 295 -16.14 23.19 -6.58
N CYS A 296 -14.97 23.61 -7.03
CA CYS A 296 -13.71 23.01 -6.62
C CYS A 296 -13.20 23.50 -5.24
N ARG A 297 -13.88 24.45 -4.58
CA ARG A 297 -13.49 25.08 -3.31
C ARG A 297 -14.48 24.88 -2.17
N THR A 298 -15.42 23.99 -2.33
CA THR A 298 -16.51 23.78 -1.36
C THR A 298 -16.03 23.17 -0.04
N VAL A 299 -14.97 22.36 -0.08
CA VAL A 299 -14.46 21.63 1.09
C VAL A 299 -13.07 22.11 1.50
N ILE A 300 -12.11 22.11 0.56
CA ILE A 300 -10.71 22.46 0.88
C ILE A 300 -10.45 23.95 0.84
N LYS A 301 -9.67 24.43 1.81
CA LYS A 301 -9.35 25.86 1.97
C LYS A 301 -8.08 26.31 1.25
N LYS A 302 -7.25 25.38 0.80
CA LYS A 302 -5.95 25.63 0.16
C LYS A 302 -5.92 25.01 -1.24
N PRO A 303 -5.05 25.50 -2.14
CA PRO A 303 -4.86 24.87 -3.44
C PRO A 303 -4.49 23.39 -3.31
N PRO A 304 -5.00 22.51 -4.19
CA PRO A 304 -4.78 21.05 -4.15
C PRO A 304 -3.32 20.64 -4.00
N THR A 305 -2.39 21.31 -4.68
CA THR A 305 -0.95 21.00 -4.59
C THR A 305 -0.41 21.14 -3.17
N SER A 306 -0.98 21.99 -2.31
CA SER A 306 -0.57 22.10 -0.90
C SER A 306 -0.87 20.85 -0.08
N TYR A 307 -1.87 20.07 -0.48
CA TYR A 307 -2.18 18.76 0.09
C TYR A 307 -1.38 17.66 -0.60
N LEU A 308 -1.26 17.71 -1.94
CA LEU A 308 -0.49 16.76 -2.73
C LEU A 308 0.97 16.65 -2.26
N LYS A 309 1.57 17.75 -1.84
CA LYS A 309 2.92 17.78 -1.21
C LYS A 309 3.05 17.00 0.10
N LYS A 310 1.95 16.48 0.65
CA LYS A 310 1.96 15.66 1.88
C LYS A 310 1.93 14.16 1.59
N PHE A 311 1.70 13.78 0.33
CA PHE A 311 1.81 12.41 -0.12
C PHE A 311 3.26 12.04 -0.39
N PHE A 312 3.52 10.73 -0.43
CA PHE A 312 4.79 10.18 -0.85
C PHE A 312 4.60 9.51 -2.21
N PHE A 313 5.67 9.43 -2.98
CA PHE A 313 5.67 8.90 -4.34
C PHE A 313 6.76 7.86 -4.48
N ASP A 314 6.52 6.79 -5.23
CA ASP A 314 7.61 5.88 -5.56
C ASP A 314 8.46 6.38 -6.74
N THR A 315 9.51 5.64 -7.05
CA THR A 315 10.45 6.01 -8.14
C THR A 315 10.10 5.38 -9.48
N ILE A 316 8.92 4.76 -9.64
CA ILE A 316 8.57 4.06 -10.88
C ILE A 316 8.15 5.06 -11.95
N THR A 317 9.14 5.63 -12.61
CA THR A 317 9.00 6.58 -13.72
C THR A 317 9.56 6.05 -15.01
N PHE A 318 10.43 5.02 -14.95
CA PHE A 318 11.18 4.43 -16.07
C PHE A 318 12.07 5.44 -16.83
N ASP A 319 12.18 6.67 -16.32
CA ASP A 319 12.95 7.75 -16.94
C ASP A 319 13.57 8.66 -15.87
N PRO A 320 14.88 8.92 -15.92
CA PRO A 320 15.59 9.71 -14.89
C PRO A 320 15.23 11.20 -14.91
N GLU A 321 14.85 11.78 -16.07
CA GLU A 321 14.40 13.18 -16.15
C GLU A 321 13.00 13.35 -15.54
N MET A 322 12.10 12.40 -15.80
CA MET A 322 10.79 12.39 -15.13
C MET A 322 10.96 12.28 -13.60
N LEU A 323 11.87 11.41 -13.13
CA LEU A 323 12.16 11.29 -11.71
C LEU A 323 12.78 12.60 -11.17
N ARG A 324 13.65 13.28 -11.92
CA ARG A 324 14.19 14.59 -11.54
C ARG A 324 13.08 15.62 -11.34
N ASN A 325 12.14 15.69 -12.29
CA ASN A 325 11.01 16.64 -12.24
C ASN A 325 10.13 16.39 -11.00
N LEU A 326 9.88 15.12 -10.66
CA LEU A 326 9.13 14.72 -9.46
C LEU A 326 9.85 15.21 -8.19
N ILE A 327 11.17 14.98 -8.11
CA ILE A 327 12.00 15.39 -6.97
C ILE A 327 12.04 16.92 -6.84
N ASP A 328 12.20 17.64 -7.95
CA ASP A 328 12.23 19.12 -7.94
C ASP A 328 10.89 19.72 -7.47
N LYS A 329 9.78 19.05 -7.81
CA LYS A 329 8.44 19.51 -7.43
C LYS A 329 8.06 19.23 -5.99
N PHE A 330 8.35 18.03 -5.51
CA PHE A 330 7.83 17.54 -4.23
C PHE A 330 8.90 17.43 -3.13
N GLY A 331 10.18 17.42 -3.50
CA GLY A 331 11.29 17.20 -2.58
C GLY A 331 11.72 15.74 -2.50
N ALA A 332 13.01 15.50 -2.33
CA ALA A 332 13.56 14.15 -2.20
C ALA A 332 13.03 13.38 -0.97
N GLU A 333 12.56 14.10 0.05
CA GLU A 333 11.97 13.54 1.25
C GLU A 333 10.56 12.96 1.03
N GLN A 334 9.93 13.23 -0.12
CA GLN A 334 8.63 12.68 -0.51
C GLN A 334 8.75 11.56 -1.54
N VAL A 335 9.95 11.26 -2.04
CA VAL A 335 10.19 10.23 -3.05
C VAL A 335 10.86 9.02 -2.41
N LEU A 336 10.37 7.83 -2.71
CA LEU A 336 10.75 6.56 -2.10
C LEU A 336 11.13 5.55 -3.19
N LEU A 337 12.23 4.82 -3.03
CA LEU A 337 12.55 3.71 -3.92
C LEU A 337 11.40 2.70 -3.95
N GLY A 338 10.91 2.36 -5.14
CA GLY A 338 9.92 1.33 -5.41
C GLY A 338 10.30 0.52 -6.63
N THR A 339 9.90 -0.75 -6.67
CA THR A 339 10.23 -1.66 -7.78
C THR A 339 9.03 -2.22 -8.52
N ASP A 340 7.86 -2.29 -7.92
CA ASP A 340 6.69 -3.06 -8.41
C ASP A 340 7.01 -4.56 -8.60
N TYR A 341 8.01 -5.07 -7.87
CA TYR A 341 8.41 -6.47 -7.93
C TYR A 341 7.25 -7.40 -7.51
N PRO A 342 6.95 -8.47 -8.22
CA PRO A 342 7.70 -9.03 -9.36
C PRO A 342 7.00 -8.87 -10.71
N PHE A 343 6.14 -7.86 -10.88
CA PHE A 343 5.37 -7.68 -12.11
C PHE A 343 6.24 -7.29 -13.32
N ASP A 344 5.71 -7.46 -14.53
CA ASP A 344 6.40 -7.16 -15.78
C ASP A 344 6.60 -5.65 -16.04
N MET A 345 5.74 -4.84 -15.42
CA MET A 345 5.89 -3.39 -15.40
C MET A 345 6.76 -2.89 -14.23
N GLY A 346 7.47 -3.80 -13.54
CA GLY A 346 8.38 -3.43 -12.46
C GLY A 346 9.71 -2.84 -12.95
N GLU A 347 10.35 -2.06 -12.10
CA GLU A 347 11.70 -1.52 -12.32
C GLU A 347 12.77 -2.56 -11.89
N GLU A 348 13.53 -3.06 -12.85
CA GLU A 348 14.52 -4.14 -12.61
C GLU A 348 15.87 -3.61 -12.08
N ASP A 349 16.21 -2.34 -12.36
CA ASP A 349 17.41 -1.66 -11.82
C ASP A 349 17.08 -0.35 -11.10
N PRO A 350 16.32 -0.42 -9.99
CA PRO A 350 15.87 0.78 -9.28
C PRO A 350 17.03 1.63 -8.75
N VAL A 351 18.17 0.99 -8.46
CA VAL A 351 19.37 1.67 -8.00
C VAL A 351 20.05 2.41 -9.15
N GLY A 352 20.12 1.81 -10.33
CA GLY A 352 20.63 2.43 -11.55
C GLY A 352 19.78 3.62 -11.97
N LEU A 353 18.47 3.47 -11.99
CA LEU A 353 17.54 4.57 -12.28
C LEU A 353 17.79 5.78 -11.37
N ILE A 354 17.84 5.60 -10.04
CA ILE A 354 18.11 6.70 -9.10
C ILE A 354 19.50 7.28 -9.29
N ASN A 355 20.50 6.45 -9.61
CA ASN A 355 21.87 6.92 -9.85
C ASN A 355 21.99 7.77 -11.11
N SER A 356 21.12 7.55 -12.11
CA SER A 356 21.11 8.24 -13.40
C SER A 356 20.37 9.59 -13.34
N VAL A 357 19.68 9.90 -12.24
CA VAL A 357 18.95 11.17 -12.08
C VAL A 357 19.92 12.35 -12.12
N PRO A 358 19.73 13.30 -13.08
CA PRO A 358 20.65 14.42 -13.22
C PRO A 358 20.65 15.31 -11.98
N ARG A 359 21.84 15.81 -11.63
CA ARG A 359 22.08 16.76 -10.52
C ARG A 359 21.55 16.29 -9.15
N LEU A 360 21.38 14.99 -8.95
CA LEU A 360 20.93 14.43 -7.68
C LEU A 360 22.04 14.49 -6.62
N LYS A 361 21.80 15.22 -5.54
CA LYS A 361 22.76 15.37 -4.45
C LYS A 361 22.89 14.09 -3.65
N PRO A 362 24.06 13.78 -3.06
CA PRO A 362 24.25 12.59 -2.24
C PRO A 362 23.24 12.44 -1.09
N SER A 363 22.83 13.57 -0.47
CA SER A 363 21.81 13.58 0.59
C SER A 363 20.41 13.24 0.08
N GLU A 364 20.02 13.76 -1.10
CA GLU A 364 18.76 13.43 -1.76
C GLU A 364 18.72 11.96 -2.15
N LYS A 365 19.80 11.45 -2.73
CA LYS A 365 19.95 10.04 -3.08
C LYS A 365 19.74 9.11 -1.85
N GLN A 366 20.35 9.46 -0.70
CA GLN A 366 20.17 8.68 0.52
C GLN A 366 18.71 8.71 1.04
N MET A 367 18.04 9.85 0.91
CA MET A 367 16.62 9.96 1.29
C MET A 367 15.76 9.02 0.44
N ILE A 368 15.89 9.10 -0.89
CA ILE A 368 15.11 8.31 -1.86
C ILE A 368 15.41 6.83 -1.72
N MET A 369 16.69 6.44 -1.65
CA MET A 369 17.11 5.04 -1.57
C MET A 369 16.54 4.30 -0.36
N GLY A 370 16.27 4.98 0.77
CA GLY A 370 15.71 4.26 1.90
C GLY A 370 15.57 5.04 3.20
N ARG A 371 16.24 6.20 3.38
CA ARG A 371 16.16 6.92 4.65
C ARG A 371 14.73 7.36 4.97
N THR A 372 14.00 7.85 3.97
CA THR A 372 12.60 8.27 4.15
C THR A 372 11.71 7.06 4.44
N ALA A 373 11.82 5.98 3.66
CA ALA A 373 11.07 4.76 3.88
C ALA A 373 11.36 4.14 5.26
N ALA A 374 12.64 4.08 5.67
CA ALA A 374 13.03 3.57 6.99
C ALA A 374 12.39 4.37 8.14
N ARG A 375 12.30 5.70 7.98
CA ARG A 375 11.62 6.58 8.96
C ARG A 375 10.11 6.32 8.99
N LEU A 376 9.45 6.24 7.83
CA LEU A 376 8.01 6.03 7.71
C LEU A 376 7.60 4.67 8.29
N LEU A 377 8.35 3.62 7.96
CA LEU A 377 8.11 2.24 8.38
C LEU A 377 8.67 1.93 9.77
N LYS A 378 9.28 2.92 10.44
CA LYS A 378 9.86 2.77 11.78
C LYS A 378 10.89 1.64 11.86
N ILE A 379 11.69 1.46 10.79
CA ILE A 379 12.78 0.48 10.75
C ILE A 379 13.89 0.93 11.72
N ARG A 380 14.24 0.06 12.65
CA ARG A 380 15.32 0.28 13.63
C ARG A 380 16.44 -0.72 13.36
N ARG A 381 17.64 -0.23 13.17
CA ARG A 381 18.88 -1.03 13.15
C ARG A 381 19.94 -0.38 14.03
#